data_b0b364bf7062d0d3328c168687d86ed1
#
_entry.id   b0b364bf7062d0d3328c168687d86ed1
#
_cell.length_a   1.000
_cell.length_b   1.000
_cell.length_c   1.000
_cell.angle_alpha   90.00
_cell.angle_beta   90.00
_cell.angle_gamma   90.00
#
_symmetry.space_group_name_H-M   'P 1'
#
loop_
_entity.id
_entity.type
_entity.pdbx_description
1 polymer ?
#
loop_
_entity_poly.entity_id
_entity_poly.type
_entity_poly.pdbx_seq_one_letter_code
_entity_poly.pdbx_strand_id
1 'polypeptide(L)'
;MEQDMTQGKPLAIILKFTLPLLVGNIFQQFYNMADTIIVGRFVGANALAAVGSTGTVMFLIIGFAQGITAGFTILTSQRYGAKDEKAVRASVANGILLSVLVAILITVVGLSTMKPLLLLMNTPEDIFADAYTYSMLICSGVVACIFYNLFSSLLRAIGNSKVPLFFLVFSACLNVVLDLLLILCFHMGVAGAAIATNISQGVSAVLCLIYIYKNVPVLCPERTQWRLSASDTAYQMRMGIPMALQFSITASGAMVMQAAINLFGSVAVAAFTAASKVQNLVTQGMMSMGQTMASYGGQNYGKGDYHRLEKGVRSALLISVIYSLLAAVAVGLFLRPLLSLFFSGDIDIASLMPWAKTYIYMCAVFYIPLSTIFIFRNIMQGCGYSFLPMMGGVVELFARMITALIAMKLVSFPLACFCDPAAWVGAALFTGFSWLSVKKKLRASLLPEDTSSSSEAK
;
A
#
# COMPACT_ATOMS: atom_id res chain seq x y z
N MET A 1 -10.31 19.82 7.40
CA MET A 1 -10.08 19.80 8.86
C MET A 1 -8.86 18.95 9.11
N GLU A 2 -7.78 19.60 9.41
CA GLU A 2 -6.51 18.96 9.76
C GLU A 2 -6.60 18.41 11.18
N GLN A 3 -6.13 17.18 11.40
CA GLN A 3 -6.10 16.59 12.72
C GLN A 3 -4.66 16.59 13.23
N ASP A 4 -4.34 17.51 14.16
CA ASP A 4 -3.05 17.52 14.83
C ASP A 4 -2.88 16.22 15.64
N MET A 5 -2.00 15.33 15.16
CA MET A 5 -1.75 14.04 15.82
C MET A 5 -0.86 14.17 17.04
N THR A 6 -0.34 15.36 17.31
CA THR A 6 0.51 15.66 18.48
C THR A 6 -0.27 16.07 19.71
N GLN A 7 -1.61 16.15 19.66
CA GLN A 7 -2.50 16.55 20.76
C GLN A 7 -3.65 15.57 20.97
N GLY A 8 -4.28 15.58 22.14
CA GLY A 8 -5.43 14.71 22.45
C GLY A 8 -5.09 13.24 22.76
N LYS A 9 -6.11 12.38 22.92
CA LYS A 9 -5.93 10.96 23.27
C LYS A 9 -5.48 10.15 22.05
N PRO A 10 -4.31 9.45 22.08
CA PRO A 10 -3.78 8.70 20.93
C PRO A 10 -4.78 7.72 20.31
N LEU A 11 -5.47 6.92 21.12
CA LEU A 11 -6.43 5.93 20.67
C LEU A 11 -7.55 6.55 19.79
N ALA A 12 -8.16 7.65 20.27
CA ALA A 12 -9.24 8.31 19.54
C ALA A 12 -8.75 8.94 18.21
N ILE A 13 -7.53 9.51 18.23
CA ILE A 13 -6.92 10.13 17.05
C ILE A 13 -6.60 9.08 15.99
N ILE A 14 -5.99 7.97 16.41
CA ILE A 14 -5.63 6.86 15.53
C ILE A 14 -6.89 6.28 14.88
N LEU A 15 -7.94 5.99 15.67
CA LEU A 15 -9.21 5.49 15.12
C LEU A 15 -9.85 6.46 14.13
N LYS A 16 -9.96 7.74 14.51
CA LYS A 16 -10.60 8.78 13.68
C LYS A 16 -9.86 9.00 12.35
N PHE A 17 -8.56 8.80 12.33
CA PHE A 17 -7.75 8.91 11.13
C PHE A 17 -7.77 7.62 10.29
N THR A 18 -7.75 6.45 10.94
CA THR A 18 -7.75 5.14 10.26
C THR A 18 -9.06 4.85 9.54
N LEU A 19 -10.21 5.22 10.12
CA LEU A 19 -11.52 4.89 9.53
C LEU A 19 -11.71 5.45 8.11
N PRO A 20 -11.44 6.73 7.81
CA PRO A 20 -11.52 7.22 6.43
C PRO A 20 -10.54 6.52 5.49
N LEU A 21 -9.33 6.17 5.96
CA LEU A 21 -8.36 5.42 5.14
C LEU A 21 -8.86 4.02 4.82
N LEU A 22 -9.44 3.32 5.80
CA LEU A 22 -10.03 2.00 5.60
C LEU A 22 -11.15 2.05 4.56
N VAL A 23 -12.07 3.00 4.70
CA VAL A 23 -13.16 3.21 3.72
C VAL A 23 -12.57 3.48 2.34
N GLY A 24 -11.56 4.34 2.22
CA GLY A 24 -10.89 4.62 0.95
C GLY A 24 -10.23 3.41 0.32
N ASN A 25 -9.49 2.64 1.11
CA ASN A 25 -8.82 1.43 0.64
C ASN A 25 -9.83 0.34 0.19
N ILE A 26 -10.96 0.20 0.88
CA ILE A 26 -12.05 -0.70 0.48
C ILE A 26 -12.70 -0.22 -0.83
N PHE A 27 -12.99 1.08 -0.96
CA PHE A 27 -13.52 1.65 -2.20
C PHE A 27 -12.56 1.44 -3.38
N GLN A 28 -11.26 1.53 -3.16
CA GLN A 28 -10.26 1.26 -4.19
C GLN A 28 -10.30 -0.21 -4.65
N GLN A 29 -10.56 -1.17 -3.75
CA GLN A 29 -10.74 -2.58 -4.15
C GLN A 29 -12.00 -2.77 -4.99
N PHE A 30 -13.12 -2.17 -4.61
CA PHE A 30 -14.34 -2.22 -5.42
C PHE A 30 -14.18 -1.56 -6.79
N TYR A 31 -13.46 -0.44 -6.85
CA TYR A 31 -13.12 0.22 -8.10
C TYR A 31 -12.32 -0.72 -9.03
N ASN A 32 -11.24 -1.33 -8.54
CA ASN A 32 -10.44 -2.27 -9.33
C ASN A 32 -11.26 -3.48 -9.82
N MET A 33 -12.24 -3.94 -9.01
CA MET A 33 -13.16 -5.00 -9.42
C MET A 33 -14.14 -4.52 -10.52
N ALA A 34 -14.68 -3.31 -10.38
CA ALA A 34 -15.59 -2.73 -11.37
C ALA A 34 -14.93 -2.59 -12.74
N ASP A 35 -13.71 -2.04 -12.78
CA ASP A 35 -12.90 -1.92 -14.01
C ASP A 35 -12.70 -3.30 -14.67
N THR A 36 -12.30 -4.30 -13.90
CA THR A 36 -12.14 -5.69 -14.40
C THR A 36 -13.44 -6.27 -14.96
N ILE A 37 -14.58 -6.03 -14.29
CA ILE A 37 -15.90 -6.49 -14.73
C ILE A 37 -16.32 -5.78 -16.02
N ILE A 38 -16.11 -4.49 -16.12
CA ILE A 38 -16.46 -3.68 -17.30
C ILE A 38 -15.66 -4.18 -18.52
N VAL A 39 -14.35 -4.33 -18.39
CA VAL A 39 -13.50 -4.85 -19.47
C VAL A 39 -13.94 -6.27 -19.87
N GLY A 40 -14.11 -7.17 -18.92
CA GLY A 40 -14.48 -8.56 -19.20
C GLY A 40 -15.86 -8.70 -19.86
N ARG A 41 -16.84 -7.90 -19.45
CA ARG A 41 -18.22 -8.00 -19.94
C ARG A 41 -18.45 -7.29 -21.28
N PHE A 42 -17.79 -6.16 -21.51
CA PHE A 42 -18.07 -5.30 -22.65
C PHE A 42 -16.99 -5.33 -23.74
N VAL A 43 -15.76 -5.69 -23.41
CA VAL A 43 -14.69 -5.84 -24.40
C VAL A 43 -14.49 -7.32 -24.77
N GLY A 44 -14.52 -8.21 -23.76
CA GLY A 44 -14.47 -9.66 -23.96
C GLY A 44 -13.37 -10.36 -23.16
N ALA A 45 -13.37 -11.70 -23.26
CA ALA A 45 -12.49 -12.56 -22.47
C ALA A 45 -10.98 -12.34 -22.78
N ASN A 46 -10.63 -12.12 -24.04
CA ASN A 46 -9.24 -11.87 -24.45
C ASN A 46 -8.73 -10.55 -23.89
N ALA A 47 -9.54 -9.50 -23.90
CA ALA A 47 -9.21 -8.22 -23.29
C ALA A 47 -9.01 -8.34 -21.78
N LEU A 48 -9.88 -9.10 -21.10
CA LEU A 48 -9.73 -9.39 -19.67
C LEU A 48 -8.44 -10.17 -19.39
N ALA A 49 -8.11 -11.16 -20.21
CA ALA A 49 -6.88 -11.92 -20.11
C ALA A 49 -5.65 -11.03 -20.35
N ALA A 50 -5.72 -10.11 -21.32
CA ALA A 50 -4.66 -9.14 -21.60
C ALA A 50 -4.39 -8.22 -20.39
N VAL A 51 -5.42 -7.60 -19.85
CA VAL A 51 -5.30 -6.75 -18.64
C VAL A 51 -4.82 -7.58 -17.44
N GLY A 52 -5.34 -8.79 -17.26
CA GLY A 52 -4.93 -9.69 -16.18
C GLY A 52 -3.46 -10.10 -16.27
N SER A 53 -2.96 -10.41 -17.47
CA SER A 53 -1.57 -10.81 -17.69
C SER A 53 -0.57 -9.70 -17.33
N THR A 54 -0.95 -8.43 -17.49
CA THR A 54 -0.13 -7.27 -17.14
C THR A 54 -0.18 -6.91 -15.65
N GLY A 55 -1.11 -7.50 -14.88
CA GLY A 55 -1.42 -7.13 -13.49
C GLY A 55 -0.20 -7.10 -12.57
N THR A 56 0.71 -8.06 -12.70
CA THR A 56 1.93 -8.11 -11.89
C THR A 56 2.89 -6.96 -12.19
N VAL A 57 3.08 -6.65 -13.48
CA VAL A 57 3.94 -5.52 -13.90
C VAL A 57 3.34 -4.20 -13.44
N MET A 58 2.02 -4.05 -13.60
CA MET A 58 1.31 -2.85 -13.12
C MET A 58 1.39 -2.71 -11.60
N PHE A 59 1.27 -3.81 -10.85
CA PHE A 59 1.44 -3.80 -9.41
C PHE A 59 2.85 -3.34 -9.00
N LEU A 60 3.89 -3.78 -9.70
CA LEU A 60 5.26 -3.34 -9.45
C LEU A 60 5.43 -1.85 -9.73
N ILE A 61 4.97 -1.35 -10.86
CA ILE A 61 5.11 0.07 -11.27
C ILE A 61 4.31 0.98 -10.32
N ILE A 62 3.04 0.67 -10.09
CA ILE A 62 2.15 1.48 -9.25
C ILE A 62 2.57 1.39 -7.78
N GLY A 63 2.92 0.19 -7.30
CA GLY A 63 3.41 -0.01 -5.95
C GLY A 63 4.72 0.71 -5.68
N PHE A 64 5.64 0.70 -6.64
CA PHE A 64 6.89 1.47 -6.57
C PHE A 64 6.57 2.98 -6.47
N ALA A 65 5.67 3.50 -7.32
CA ALA A 65 5.24 4.89 -7.30
C ALA A 65 4.60 5.28 -5.96
N GLN A 66 3.76 4.42 -5.39
CA GLN A 66 3.15 4.63 -4.08
C GLN A 66 4.18 4.64 -2.94
N GLY A 67 5.10 3.69 -2.95
CA GLY A 67 6.13 3.57 -1.92
C GLY A 67 7.07 4.77 -1.90
N ILE A 68 7.56 5.20 -3.08
CA ILE A 68 8.52 6.29 -3.18
C ILE A 68 7.88 7.63 -2.80
N THR A 69 6.65 7.90 -3.25
CA THR A 69 5.93 9.14 -2.90
C THR A 69 5.55 9.20 -1.43
N ALA A 70 5.11 8.08 -0.84
CA ALA A 70 4.87 8.00 0.61
C ALA A 70 6.15 8.26 1.41
N GLY A 71 7.29 7.72 0.97
CA GLY A 71 8.59 7.96 1.60
C GLY A 71 9.02 9.44 1.56
N PHE A 72 8.77 10.13 0.45
CA PHE A 72 9.07 11.58 0.34
C PHE A 72 8.29 12.42 1.35
N THR A 73 7.08 12.01 1.71
CA THR A 73 6.22 12.78 2.63
C THR A 73 6.52 12.55 4.11
N ILE A 74 7.36 11.58 4.47
CA ILE A 74 7.79 11.36 5.85
C ILE A 74 8.48 12.59 6.43
N LEU A 75 9.41 13.20 5.68
CA LEU A 75 10.07 14.44 6.07
C LEU A 75 9.09 15.58 6.32
N THR A 76 8.09 15.72 5.46
CA THR A 76 7.02 16.71 5.60
C THR A 76 6.21 16.47 6.88
N SER A 77 5.85 15.22 7.18
CA SER A 77 5.14 14.85 8.41
C SER A 77 5.93 15.20 9.67
N GLN A 78 7.25 14.96 9.68
CA GLN A 78 8.14 15.28 10.80
C GLN A 78 8.24 16.79 11.02
N ARG A 79 8.47 17.55 9.95
CA ARG A 79 8.54 19.01 10.01
C ARG A 79 7.22 19.66 10.42
N TYR A 80 6.11 19.08 9.99
CA TYR A 80 4.78 19.51 10.41
C TYR A 80 4.57 19.28 11.92
N GLY A 81 5.00 18.12 12.43
CA GLY A 81 5.00 17.83 13.87
C GLY A 81 5.88 18.76 14.69
N ALA A 82 7.02 19.19 14.13
CA ALA A 82 7.92 20.19 14.72
C ALA A 82 7.37 21.63 14.64
N LYS A 83 6.25 21.86 13.94
CA LYS A 83 5.63 23.17 13.68
C LYS A 83 6.54 24.15 12.93
N ASP A 84 7.45 23.65 12.11
CA ASP A 84 8.32 24.44 11.23
C ASP A 84 7.70 24.55 9.84
N GLU A 85 6.79 25.48 9.66
CA GLU A 85 6.07 25.69 8.40
C GLU A 85 7.00 25.97 7.21
N LYS A 86 8.11 26.72 7.44
CA LYS A 86 9.05 27.04 6.38
C LYS A 86 9.76 25.77 5.88
N ALA A 87 10.17 24.90 6.81
CA ALA A 87 10.77 23.64 6.47
C ALA A 87 9.75 22.65 5.85
N VAL A 88 8.47 22.68 6.29
CA VAL A 88 7.39 21.91 5.64
C VAL A 88 7.30 22.29 4.16
N ARG A 89 7.16 23.57 3.84
CA ARG A 89 7.06 24.07 2.45
C ARG A 89 8.28 23.68 1.61
N ALA A 90 9.48 23.79 2.18
CA ALA A 90 10.72 23.38 1.51
C ALA A 90 10.71 21.86 1.22
N SER A 91 10.27 21.01 2.16
CA SER A 91 10.18 19.56 1.93
C SER A 91 9.14 19.19 0.87
N VAL A 92 8.04 19.94 0.80
CA VAL A 92 7.01 19.77 -0.24
C VAL A 92 7.56 20.12 -1.62
N ALA A 93 8.24 21.27 -1.77
CA ALA A 93 8.87 21.65 -3.03
C ALA A 93 9.86 20.60 -3.52
N ASN A 94 10.76 20.16 -2.61
CA ASN A 94 11.75 19.11 -2.91
C ASN A 94 11.07 17.79 -3.32
N GLY A 95 10.03 17.36 -2.60
CA GLY A 95 9.26 16.15 -2.92
C GLY A 95 8.53 16.21 -4.26
N ILE A 96 7.98 17.37 -4.63
CA ILE A 96 7.35 17.59 -5.94
C ILE A 96 8.40 17.48 -7.05
N LEU A 97 9.55 18.15 -6.92
CA LEU A 97 10.62 18.09 -7.91
C LEU A 97 11.18 16.66 -8.08
N LEU A 98 11.38 15.95 -6.98
CA LEU A 98 11.78 14.53 -7.03
C LEU A 98 10.71 13.67 -7.70
N SER A 99 9.43 13.92 -7.43
CA SER A 99 8.33 13.17 -8.05
C SER A 99 8.24 13.41 -9.56
N VAL A 100 8.59 14.61 -10.05
CA VAL A 100 8.76 14.86 -11.50
C VAL A 100 9.86 13.99 -12.09
N LEU A 101 11.04 13.94 -11.44
CA LEU A 101 12.17 13.11 -11.91
C LEU A 101 11.80 11.63 -11.91
N VAL A 102 11.15 11.15 -10.84
CA VAL A 102 10.68 9.77 -10.73
C VAL A 102 9.63 9.45 -11.80
N ALA A 103 8.69 10.37 -12.07
CA ALA A 103 7.67 10.19 -13.11
C ALA A 103 8.32 10.05 -14.50
N ILE A 104 9.27 10.91 -14.82
CA ILE A 104 10.04 10.81 -16.07
C ILE A 104 10.77 9.48 -16.15
N LEU A 105 11.49 9.08 -15.08
CA LEU A 105 12.25 7.85 -15.04
C LEU A 105 11.33 6.62 -15.24
N ILE A 106 10.24 6.52 -14.49
CA ILE A 106 9.29 5.38 -14.58
C ILE A 106 8.63 5.35 -15.97
N THR A 107 8.24 6.52 -16.52
CA THR A 107 7.67 6.59 -17.87
C THR A 107 8.68 6.10 -18.91
N VAL A 108 9.89 6.63 -18.91
CA VAL A 108 10.92 6.25 -19.91
C VAL A 108 11.28 4.77 -19.78
N VAL A 109 11.51 4.29 -18.55
CA VAL A 109 11.83 2.86 -18.33
C VAL A 109 10.63 1.99 -18.71
N GLY A 110 9.41 2.33 -18.28
CA GLY A 110 8.20 1.57 -18.60
C GLY A 110 7.95 1.48 -20.10
N LEU A 111 8.00 2.60 -20.82
CA LEU A 111 7.77 2.62 -22.26
C LEU A 111 8.87 1.87 -23.05
N SER A 112 10.14 1.95 -22.62
CA SER A 112 11.26 1.30 -23.31
C SER A 112 11.37 -0.20 -23.03
N THR A 113 10.94 -0.66 -21.85
CA THR A 113 11.12 -2.06 -21.41
C THR A 113 9.84 -2.90 -21.52
N MET A 114 8.67 -2.30 -21.78
CA MET A 114 7.39 -3.03 -21.76
C MET A 114 7.34 -4.19 -22.74
N LYS A 115 7.76 -3.96 -24.00
CA LYS A 115 7.74 -5.02 -25.03
C LYS A 115 8.62 -6.21 -24.66
N PRO A 116 9.94 -6.04 -24.36
CA PRO A 116 10.77 -7.16 -23.93
C PRO A 116 10.27 -7.82 -22.63
N LEU A 117 9.65 -7.07 -21.73
CA LEU A 117 9.11 -7.62 -20.49
C LEU A 117 7.90 -8.54 -20.74
N LEU A 118 6.95 -8.14 -21.59
CA LEU A 118 5.82 -8.99 -21.98
C LEU A 118 6.26 -10.25 -22.73
N LEU A 119 7.31 -10.16 -23.57
CA LEU A 119 7.90 -11.31 -24.24
C LEU A 119 8.58 -12.25 -23.22
N LEU A 120 9.31 -11.71 -22.25
CA LEU A 120 9.94 -12.51 -21.18
C LEU A 120 8.89 -13.23 -20.32
N MET A 121 7.70 -12.64 -20.15
CA MET A 121 6.59 -13.24 -19.44
C MET A 121 5.86 -14.30 -20.25
N ASN A 122 6.26 -14.57 -21.50
CA ASN A 122 5.58 -15.48 -22.43
C ASN A 122 4.09 -15.13 -22.59
N THR A 123 3.78 -13.84 -22.74
CA THR A 123 2.41 -13.38 -23.00
C THR A 123 1.92 -14.00 -24.32
N PRO A 124 0.75 -14.70 -24.34
CA PRO A 124 0.22 -15.32 -25.55
C PRO A 124 0.03 -14.33 -26.70
N GLU A 125 0.27 -14.79 -27.94
CA GLU A 125 0.23 -13.91 -29.13
C GLU A 125 -1.14 -13.29 -29.37
N ASP A 126 -2.21 -14.02 -29.08
CA ASP A 126 -3.61 -13.61 -29.26
C ASP A 126 -4.03 -12.43 -28.36
N ILE A 127 -3.38 -12.25 -27.21
CA ILE A 127 -3.65 -11.14 -26.28
C ILE A 127 -2.50 -10.13 -26.21
N PHE A 128 -1.37 -10.38 -26.90
CA PHE A 128 -0.17 -9.55 -26.78
C PHE A 128 -0.39 -8.10 -27.18
N ALA A 129 -1.12 -7.87 -28.28
CA ALA A 129 -1.39 -6.52 -28.77
C ALA A 129 -2.19 -5.69 -27.77
N ASP A 130 -3.21 -6.27 -27.15
CA ASP A 130 -4.05 -5.64 -26.14
C ASP A 130 -3.28 -5.40 -24.84
N ALA A 131 -2.50 -6.40 -24.38
CA ALA A 131 -1.65 -6.29 -23.20
C ALA A 131 -0.60 -5.19 -23.36
N TYR A 132 0.04 -5.11 -24.53
CA TYR A 132 1.02 -4.08 -24.86
C TYR A 132 0.37 -2.69 -24.88
N THR A 133 -0.75 -2.53 -25.59
CA THR A 133 -1.48 -1.27 -25.70
C THR A 133 -1.93 -0.76 -24.34
N TYR A 134 -2.55 -1.62 -23.53
CA TYR A 134 -2.96 -1.29 -22.17
C TYR A 134 -1.79 -0.81 -21.30
N SER A 135 -0.71 -1.59 -21.27
CA SER A 135 0.46 -1.29 -20.46
C SER A 135 1.17 -0.02 -20.89
N MET A 136 1.31 0.21 -22.20
CA MET A 136 1.93 1.43 -22.73
C MET A 136 1.12 2.67 -22.37
N LEU A 137 -0.21 2.62 -22.44
CA LEU A 137 -1.09 3.73 -22.05
C LEU A 137 -1.03 3.98 -20.55
N ILE A 138 -1.07 2.97 -19.70
CA ILE A 138 -0.91 3.15 -18.24
C ILE A 138 0.46 3.75 -17.92
N CYS A 139 1.55 3.26 -18.52
CA CYS A 139 2.89 3.80 -18.31
C CYS A 139 3.02 5.25 -18.80
N SER A 140 2.39 5.63 -19.92
CA SER A 140 2.39 7.00 -20.40
C SER A 140 1.68 7.98 -19.46
N GLY A 141 0.65 7.49 -18.74
CA GLY A 141 -0.12 8.25 -17.77
C GLY A 141 0.32 8.09 -16.32
N VAL A 142 1.43 7.37 -16.03
CA VAL A 142 1.88 7.11 -14.66
C VAL A 142 2.17 8.38 -13.86
N VAL A 143 2.45 9.48 -14.52
CA VAL A 143 2.60 10.81 -13.91
C VAL A 143 1.35 11.20 -13.12
N ALA A 144 0.15 10.93 -13.62
CA ALA A 144 -1.12 11.21 -12.91
C ALA A 144 -1.20 10.39 -11.61
N CYS A 145 -0.85 9.10 -11.67
CA CYS A 145 -0.79 8.22 -10.52
C CYS A 145 0.21 8.73 -9.46
N ILE A 146 1.43 9.09 -9.87
CA ILE A 146 2.48 9.58 -8.98
C ILE A 146 2.03 10.86 -8.26
N PHE A 147 1.49 11.84 -8.98
CA PHE A 147 1.07 13.10 -8.37
C PHE A 147 -0.18 12.95 -7.49
N TYR A 148 -1.14 12.11 -7.87
CA TYR A 148 -2.26 11.79 -6.99
C TYR A 148 -1.76 11.15 -5.67
N ASN A 149 -0.85 10.17 -5.75
CA ASN A 149 -0.29 9.52 -4.57
C ASN A 149 0.53 10.50 -3.72
N LEU A 150 1.33 11.37 -4.33
CA LEU A 150 2.10 12.41 -3.63
C LEU A 150 1.17 13.37 -2.87
N PHE A 151 0.20 13.98 -3.55
CA PHE A 151 -0.69 14.96 -2.91
C PHE A 151 -1.59 14.33 -1.84
N SER A 152 -2.07 13.12 -2.07
CA SER A 152 -2.79 12.35 -1.06
C SER A 152 -1.91 12.07 0.16
N SER A 153 -0.64 11.72 -0.05
CA SER A 153 0.32 11.45 1.04
C SER A 153 0.71 12.72 1.80
N LEU A 154 0.84 13.86 1.10
CA LEU A 154 1.06 15.17 1.74
C LEU A 154 -0.12 15.57 2.64
N LEU A 155 -1.35 15.38 2.18
CA LEU A 155 -2.54 15.63 3.01
C LEU A 155 -2.58 14.70 4.23
N ARG A 156 -2.24 13.42 4.06
CA ARG A 156 -2.12 12.50 5.20
C ARG A 156 -1.00 12.89 6.16
N ALA A 157 0.12 13.39 5.67
CA ALA A 157 1.26 13.82 6.49
C ALA A 157 0.90 14.94 7.48
N ILE A 158 -0.04 15.81 7.11
CA ILE A 158 -0.57 16.88 7.99
C ILE A 158 -1.83 16.47 8.78
N GLY A 159 -2.21 15.19 8.74
CA GLY A 159 -3.35 14.70 9.51
C GLY A 159 -4.71 14.77 8.82
N ASN A 160 -4.76 14.97 7.49
CA ASN A 160 -6.01 14.98 6.72
C ASN A 160 -6.19 13.68 5.92
N SER A 161 -7.00 12.76 6.42
CA SER A 161 -7.35 11.51 5.73
C SER A 161 -8.69 11.57 4.98
N LYS A 162 -9.53 12.58 5.25
CA LYS A 162 -10.87 12.67 4.67
C LYS A 162 -10.87 13.20 3.24
N VAL A 163 -10.05 14.21 2.97
CA VAL A 163 -9.98 14.82 1.64
C VAL A 163 -9.42 13.86 0.59
N PRO A 164 -8.31 13.12 0.84
CA PRO A 164 -7.89 12.06 -0.05
C PRO A 164 -8.95 11.00 -0.33
N LEU A 165 -9.72 10.60 0.70
CA LEU A 165 -10.84 9.67 0.54
C LEU A 165 -11.89 10.24 -0.41
N PHE A 166 -12.31 11.50 -0.21
CA PHE A 166 -13.33 12.12 -1.05
C PHE A 166 -12.92 12.14 -2.53
N PHE A 167 -11.69 12.55 -2.81
CA PHE A 167 -11.19 12.57 -4.19
C PHE A 167 -10.96 11.16 -4.76
N LEU A 168 -10.63 10.16 -3.93
CA LEU A 168 -10.57 8.77 -4.36
C LEU A 168 -11.94 8.25 -4.81
N VAL A 169 -12.99 8.49 -4.01
CA VAL A 169 -14.36 8.09 -4.35
C VAL A 169 -14.82 8.80 -5.63
N PHE A 170 -14.56 10.11 -5.73
CA PHE A 170 -14.86 10.87 -6.94
C PHE A 170 -14.14 10.30 -8.17
N SER A 171 -12.84 9.99 -8.04
CA SER A 171 -12.04 9.37 -9.10
C SER A 171 -12.60 8.03 -9.54
N ALA A 172 -12.99 7.19 -8.58
CA ALA A 172 -13.57 5.88 -8.85
C ALA A 172 -14.89 5.98 -9.63
N CYS A 173 -15.77 6.89 -9.23
CA CYS A 173 -17.02 7.14 -9.96
C CYS A 173 -16.75 7.69 -11.38
N LEU A 174 -15.82 8.65 -11.50
CA LEU A 174 -15.44 9.22 -12.80
C LEU A 174 -14.83 8.16 -13.71
N ASN A 175 -13.98 7.28 -13.18
CA ASN A 175 -13.39 6.21 -13.98
C ASN A 175 -14.45 5.26 -14.53
N VAL A 176 -15.39 4.77 -13.69
CA VAL A 176 -16.48 3.89 -14.17
C VAL A 176 -17.29 4.55 -15.29
N VAL A 177 -17.59 5.85 -15.16
CA VAL A 177 -18.31 6.61 -16.22
C VAL A 177 -17.47 6.69 -17.48
N LEU A 178 -16.17 6.99 -17.36
CA LEU A 178 -15.27 7.09 -18.49
C LEU A 178 -15.03 5.71 -19.16
N ASP A 179 -14.92 4.63 -18.39
CA ASP A 179 -14.82 3.27 -18.93
C ASP A 179 -16.02 2.96 -19.80
N LEU A 180 -17.22 3.16 -19.27
CA LEU A 180 -18.44 2.92 -20.05
C LEU A 180 -18.52 3.81 -21.30
N LEU A 181 -18.15 5.09 -21.18
CA LEU A 181 -18.16 6.02 -22.31
C LEU A 181 -17.13 5.62 -23.38
N LEU A 182 -15.88 5.38 -23.00
CA LEU A 182 -14.80 5.11 -23.95
C LEU A 182 -14.91 3.70 -24.56
N ILE A 183 -15.40 2.73 -23.79
CA ILE A 183 -15.55 1.35 -24.26
C ILE A 183 -16.84 1.21 -25.10
N LEU A 184 -18.00 1.70 -24.62
CA LEU A 184 -19.29 1.46 -25.30
C LEU A 184 -19.58 2.46 -26.41
N CYS A 185 -19.30 3.76 -26.18
CA CYS A 185 -19.62 4.81 -27.17
C CYS A 185 -18.49 5.01 -28.18
N PHE A 186 -17.23 4.97 -27.75
CA PHE A 186 -16.07 5.19 -28.62
C PHE A 186 -15.41 3.89 -29.10
N HIS A 187 -15.84 2.72 -28.61
CA HIS A 187 -15.34 1.41 -29.02
C HIS A 187 -13.82 1.24 -28.88
N MET A 188 -13.21 1.86 -27.86
CA MET A 188 -11.75 1.88 -27.69
C MET A 188 -11.17 0.61 -27.04
N GLY A 189 -12.00 -0.36 -26.67
CA GLY A 189 -11.55 -1.62 -26.08
C GLY A 189 -10.68 -1.41 -24.81
N VAL A 190 -9.58 -2.16 -24.68
CA VAL A 190 -8.64 -2.06 -23.54
C VAL A 190 -7.95 -0.68 -23.44
N ALA A 191 -7.77 0.00 -24.57
CA ALA A 191 -7.21 1.37 -24.57
C ALA A 191 -8.14 2.34 -23.85
N GLY A 192 -9.47 2.16 -23.99
CA GLY A 192 -10.47 2.97 -23.28
C GLY A 192 -10.33 2.87 -21.76
N ALA A 193 -10.18 1.65 -21.23
CA ALA A 193 -9.98 1.42 -19.79
C ALA A 193 -8.68 2.07 -19.28
N ALA A 194 -7.57 1.93 -20.00
CA ALA A 194 -6.30 2.56 -19.62
C ALA A 194 -6.39 4.09 -19.62
N ILE A 195 -7.03 4.69 -20.63
CA ILE A 195 -7.21 6.14 -20.72
C ILE A 195 -8.16 6.63 -19.63
N ALA A 196 -9.26 5.94 -19.36
CA ALA A 196 -10.18 6.28 -18.28
C ALA A 196 -9.47 6.30 -16.91
N THR A 197 -8.62 5.32 -16.65
CA THR A 197 -7.80 5.26 -15.43
C THR A 197 -6.86 6.45 -15.34
N ASN A 198 -6.13 6.77 -16.39
CA ASN A 198 -5.20 7.91 -16.41
C ASN A 198 -5.91 9.24 -16.23
N ILE A 199 -7.04 9.46 -16.91
CA ILE A 199 -7.83 10.70 -16.78
C ILE A 199 -8.38 10.84 -15.37
N SER A 200 -9.00 9.80 -14.81
CA SER A 200 -9.62 9.86 -13.49
C SER A 200 -8.58 10.12 -12.38
N GLN A 201 -7.40 9.50 -12.48
CA GLN A 201 -6.29 9.78 -11.57
C GLN A 201 -5.72 11.21 -11.77
N GLY A 202 -5.58 11.64 -13.01
CA GLY A 202 -5.13 13.01 -13.33
C GLY A 202 -6.08 14.06 -12.78
N VAL A 203 -7.39 13.91 -12.97
CA VAL A 203 -8.40 14.78 -12.39
C VAL A 203 -8.30 14.82 -10.87
N SER A 204 -8.13 13.66 -10.22
CA SER A 204 -7.97 13.60 -8.76
C SER A 204 -6.69 14.27 -8.28
N ALA A 205 -5.59 14.11 -9.00
CA ALA A 205 -4.34 14.82 -8.70
C ALA A 205 -4.52 16.34 -8.76
N VAL A 206 -5.20 16.82 -9.81
CA VAL A 206 -5.51 18.26 -9.98
C VAL A 206 -6.45 18.77 -8.88
N LEU A 207 -7.48 18.01 -8.53
CA LEU A 207 -8.41 18.37 -7.45
C LEU A 207 -7.70 18.41 -6.08
N CYS A 208 -6.82 17.44 -5.80
CA CYS A 208 -5.97 17.48 -4.60
C CYS A 208 -5.08 18.72 -4.58
N LEU A 209 -4.44 19.05 -5.70
CA LEU A 209 -3.59 20.24 -5.82
C LEU A 209 -4.37 21.54 -5.60
N ILE A 210 -5.54 21.68 -6.23
CA ILE A 210 -6.42 22.85 -6.05
C ILE A 210 -6.86 22.95 -4.58
N TYR A 211 -7.21 21.84 -3.95
CA TYR A 211 -7.58 21.85 -2.54
C TYR A 211 -6.41 22.28 -1.64
N ILE A 212 -5.21 21.74 -1.88
CA ILE A 212 -3.99 22.12 -1.15
C ILE A 212 -3.75 23.63 -1.31
N TYR A 213 -3.77 24.14 -2.53
CA TYR A 213 -3.50 25.55 -2.80
C TYR A 213 -4.51 26.50 -2.13
N LYS A 214 -5.81 26.14 -2.13
CA LYS A 214 -6.87 26.98 -1.56
C LYS A 214 -7.02 26.87 -0.05
N ASN A 215 -6.79 25.69 0.53
CA ASN A 215 -7.19 25.38 1.91
C ASN A 215 -6.03 25.02 2.83
N VAL A 216 -4.83 24.78 2.29
CA VAL A 216 -3.69 24.27 3.08
C VAL A 216 -2.41 25.06 2.78
N PRO A 217 -2.32 26.33 3.21
CA PRO A 217 -1.17 27.18 2.89
C PRO A 217 0.18 26.64 3.37
N VAL A 218 0.17 25.83 4.45
CA VAL A 218 1.38 25.18 5.00
C VAL A 218 2.05 24.21 4.03
N LEU A 219 1.29 23.65 3.07
CA LEU A 219 1.82 22.79 2.00
C LEU A 219 2.15 23.52 0.70
N CYS A 220 1.97 24.85 0.66
CA CYS A 220 2.22 25.64 -0.55
C CYS A 220 3.63 26.23 -0.51
N PRO A 221 4.58 25.76 -1.34
CA PRO A 221 5.93 26.31 -1.38
C PRO A 221 5.97 27.75 -1.87
N GLU A 222 6.83 28.57 -1.29
CA GLU A 222 7.15 29.90 -1.77
C GLU A 222 8.08 29.84 -2.99
N ARG A 223 8.12 30.89 -3.79
CA ARG A 223 8.95 30.94 -5.02
C ARG A 223 10.42 30.63 -4.78
N THR A 224 10.95 31.04 -3.64
CA THR A 224 12.36 30.83 -3.25
C THR A 224 12.69 29.40 -2.83
N GLN A 225 11.68 28.57 -2.56
CA GLN A 225 11.81 27.20 -2.07
C GLN A 225 11.83 26.15 -3.19
N TRP A 226 11.51 26.55 -4.43
CA TRP A 226 11.53 25.67 -5.60
C TRP A 226 12.97 25.34 -6.04
N ARG A 227 13.66 24.58 -5.20
CA ARG A 227 15.02 24.09 -5.48
C ARG A 227 15.25 22.74 -4.82
N LEU A 228 16.06 21.91 -5.44
CA LEU A 228 16.51 20.66 -4.84
C LEU A 228 17.55 20.99 -3.75
N SER A 229 17.23 20.66 -2.51
CA SER A 229 18.16 20.69 -1.38
C SER A 229 18.87 19.36 -1.29
N ALA A 230 20.19 19.32 -1.27
CA ALA A 230 20.96 18.08 -1.18
C ALA A 230 20.61 17.25 0.08
N SER A 231 20.43 17.91 1.23
CA SER A 231 20.06 17.25 2.49
C SER A 231 18.65 16.66 2.43
N ASP A 232 17.66 17.43 1.95
CA ASP A 232 16.27 16.99 1.84
C ASP A 232 16.13 15.87 0.81
N THR A 233 16.81 16.02 -0.34
CA THR A 233 16.86 15.01 -1.39
C THR A 233 17.43 13.70 -0.87
N ALA A 234 18.59 13.74 -0.20
CA ALA A 234 19.21 12.56 0.39
C ALA A 234 18.29 11.88 1.40
N TYR A 235 17.61 12.66 2.27
CA TYR A 235 16.68 12.11 3.26
C TYR A 235 15.45 11.49 2.58
N GLN A 236 14.79 12.22 1.66
CA GLN A 236 13.60 11.72 0.97
C GLN A 236 13.89 10.47 0.12
N MET A 237 15.03 10.42 -0.56
CA MET A 237 15.46 9.23 -1.31
C MET A 237 15.79 8.05 -0.38
N ARG A 238 16.49 8.31 0.74
CA ARG A 238 16.76 7.30 1.78
C ARG A 238 15.49 6.71 2.37
N MET A 239 14.41 7.47 2.44
CA MET A 239 13.10 6.98 2.87
C MET A 239 12.33 6.31 1.74
N GLY A 240 12.27 6.95 0.57
CA GLY A 240 11.45 6.55 -0.56
C GLY A 240 11.90 5.26 -1.22
N ILE A 241 13.21 5.11 -1.51
CA ILE A 241 13.72 3.93 -2.21
C ILE A 241 13.43 2.62 -1.46
N PRO A 242 13.74 2.48 -0.15
CA PRO A 242 13.41 1.26 0.58
C PRO A 242 11.90 1.00 0.66
N MET A 243 11.07 2.05 0.78
CA MET A 243 9.62 1.90 0.80
C MET A 243 9.07 1.45 -0.57
N ALA A 244 9.64 1.93 -1.67
CA ALA A 244 9.28 1.48 -3.01
C ALA A 244 9.71 0.01 -3.26
N LEU A 245 10.95 -0.35 -2.91
CA LEU A 245 11.46 -1.71 -3.05
C LEU A 245 10.66 -2.73 -2.23
N GLN A 246 10.10 -2.32 -1.11
CA GLN A 246 9.25 -3.17 -0.28
C GLN A 246 8.05 -3.73 -1.06
N PHE A 247 7.42 -2.95 -1.93
CA PHE A 247 6.32 -3.43 -2.79
C PHE A 247 6.80 -4.49 -3.78
N SER A 248 7.99 -4.30 -4.36
CA SER A 248 8.59 -5.28 -5.29
C SER A 248 8.91 -6.61 -4.58
N ILE A 249 9.45 -6.54 -3.36
CA ILE A 249 9.73 -7.71 -2.53
C ILE A 249 8.44 -8.47 -2.19
N THR A 250 7.37 -7.75 -1.82
CA THR A 250 6.07 -8.35 -1.51
C THR A 250 5.47 -9.04 -2.74
N ALA A 251 5.55 -8.42 -3.92
CA ALA A 251 5.10 -8.99 -5.18
C ALA A 251 5.83 -10.30 -5.52
N SER A 252 7.17 -10.31 -5.38
CA SER A 252 7.98 -11.52 -5.60
C SER A 252 7.56 -12.67 -4.68
N GLY A 253 7.25 -12.36 -3.43
CA GLY A 253 6.74 -13.35 -2.47
C GLY A 253 5.39 -13.95 -2.88
N ALA A 254 4.47 -13.15 -3.39
CA ALA A 254 3.18 -13.62 -3.89
C ALA A 254 3.33 -14.55 -5.12
N MET A 255 4.28 -14.27 -6.02
CA MET A 255 4.57 -15.13 -7.15
C MET A 255 5.08 -16.51 -6.73
N VAL A 256 5.98 -16.58 -5.75
CA VAL A 256 6.52 -17.85 -5.22
C VAL A 256 5.39 -18.70 -4.63
N MET A 257 4.50 -18.10 -3.87
CA MET A 257 3.34 -18.79 -3.31
C MET A 257 2.39 -19.29 -4.41
N GLN A 258 2.10 -18.45 -5.41
CA GLN A 258 1.26 -18.83 -6.54
C GLN A 258 1.81 -20.04 -7.28
N ALA A 259 3.14 -20.11 -7.49
CA ALA A 259 3.78 -21.26 -8.12
C ALA A 259 3.58 -22.55 -7.31
N ALA A 260 3.63 -22.49 -5.98
CA ALA A 260 3.35 -23.63 -5.12
C ALA A 260 1.87 -24.07 -5.19
N ILE A 261 0.93 -23.12 -5.23
CA ILE A 261 -0.51 -23.41 -5.32
C ILE A 261 -0.89 -24.04 -6.66
N ASN A 262 -0.23 -23.63 -7.76
CA ASN A 262 -0.52 -24.14 -9.11
C ASN A 262 -0.32 -25.67 -9.26
N LEU A 263 0.45 -26.31 -8.38
CA LEU A 263 0.66 -27.76 -8.39
C LEU A 263 -0.60 -28.58 -8.01
N PHE A 264 -1.59 -27.94 -7.38
CA PHE A 264 -2.80 -28.63 -6.86
C PHE A 264 -4.00 -28.59 -7.82
N GLY A 265 -3.79 -28.13 -9.06
CA GLY A 265 -4.80 -28.11 -10.10
C GLY A 265 -5.76 -26.92 -10.07
N SER A 266 -6.59 -26.83 -11.09
CA SER A 266 -7.43 -25.64 -11.36
C SER A 266 -8.44 -25.33 -10.26
N VAL A 267 -9.03 -26.36 -9.64
CA VAL A 267 -10.02 -26.19 -8.55
C VAL A 267 -9.37 -25.54 -7.33
N ALA A 268 -8.18 -26.01 -6.92
CA ALA A 268 -7.44 -25.44 -5.81
C ALA A 268 -6.99 -24.00 -6.09
N VAL A 269 -6.53 -23.73 -7.33
CA VAL A 269 -6.14 -22.38 -7.77
C VAL A 269 -7.33 -21.43 -7.76
N ALA A 270 -8.49 -21.85 -8.27
CA ALA A 270 -9.71 -21.04 -8.26
C ALA A 270 -10.16 -20.72 -6.83
N ALA A 271 -10.18 -21.73 -5.95
CA ALA A 271 -10.54 -21.57 -4.53
C ALA A 271 -9.57 -20.63 -3.81
N PHE A 272 -8.26 -20.81 -4.01
CA PHE A 272 -7.23 -19.93 -3.46
C PHE A 272 -7.37 -18.50 -3.96
N THR A 273 -7.61 -18.29 -5.26
CA THR A 273 -7.76 -16.96 -5.85
C THR A 273 -8.95 -16.22 -5.24
N ALA A 274 -10.10 -16.86 -5.09
CA ALA A 274 -11.25 -16.25 -4.44
C ALA A 274 -11.01 -15.97 -2.95
N ALA A 275 -10.40 -16.93 -2.24
CA ALA A 275 -10.05 -16.78 -0.84
C ALA A 275 -9.03 -15.65 -0.61
N SER A 276 -8.05 -15.48 -1.50
CA SER A 276 -7.09 -14.37 -1.42
C SER A 276 -7.75 -13.01 -1.66
N LYS A 277 -8.81 -12.91 -2.44
CA LYS A 277 -9.60 -11.67 -2.55
C LYS A 277 -10.26 -11.31 -1.22
N VAL A 278 -10.83 -12.29 -0.53
CA VAL A 278 -11.38 -12.10 0.83
C VAL A 278 -10.27 -11.69 1.80
N GLN A 279 -9.12 -12.38 1.77
CA GLN A 279 -7.94 -12.05 2.57
C GLN A 279 -7.46 -10.61 2.32
N ASN A 280 -7.42 -10.17 1.07
CA ASN A 280 -7.03 -8.81 0.73
C ASN A 280 -7.96 -7.75 1.33
N LEU A 281 -9.28 -8.00 1.41
CA LEU A 281 -10.22 -7.09 2.07
C LEU A 281 -9.90 -6.94 3.56
N VAL A 282 -9.60 -8.04 4.26
CA VAL A 282 -9.18 -8.00 5.66
C VAL A 282 -7.87 -7.21 5.83
N THR A 283 -6.92 -7.42 4.94
CA THR A 283 -5.61 -6.75 4.98
C THR A 283 -5.73 -5.22 4.81
N GLN A 284 -6.77 -4.70 4.12
CA GLN A 284 -6.97 -3.25 3.97
C GLN A 284 -7.10 -2.52 5.31
N GLY A 285 -7.70 -3.13 6.32
CA GLY A 285 -7.77 -2.54 7.66
C GLY A 285 -6.40 -2.42 8.32
N MET A 286 -5.57 -3.43 8.17
CA MET A 286 -4.19 -3.44 8.71
C MET A 286 -3.29 -2.46 7.96
N MET A 287 -3.42 -2.36 6.63
CA MET A 287 -2.72 -1.35 5.82
C MET A 287 -3.11 0.07 6.21
N SER A 288 -4.40 0.32 6.44
CA SER A 288 -4.91 1.62 6.88
C SER A 288 -4.35 2.02 8.25
N MET A 289 -4.26 1.06 9.18
CA MET A 289 -3.61 1.26 10.47
C MET A 289 -2.12 1.57 10.30
N GLY A 290 -1.44 0.86 9.41
CA GLY A 290 -0.04 1.14 9.07
C GLY A 290 0.15 2.57 8.57
N GLN A 291 -0.62 3.00 7.57
CA GLN A 291 -0.55 4.37 7.03
C GLN A 291 -0.82 5.42 8.13
N THR A 292 -1.76 5.15 9.04
CA THR A 292 -2.01 5.99 10.20
C THR A 292 -0.79 6.08 11.10
N MET A 293 -0.12 4.96 11.36
CA MET A 293 1.06 4.91 12.23
C MET A 293 2.28 5.59 11.62
N ALA A 294 2.41 5.60 10.28
CA ALA A 294 3.46 6.38 9.61
C ALA A 294 3.27 7.90 9.83
N SER A 295 2.04 8.39 9.63
CA SER A 295 1.71 9.82 9.84
C SER A 295 1.80 10.19 11.32
N TYR A 296 1.25 9.36 12.22
CA TYR A 296 1.31 9.57 13.67
C TYR A 296 2.76 9.57 14.18
N GLY A 297 3.56 8.61 13.71
CA GLY A 297 4.98 8.50 14.04
C GLY A 297 5.76 9.70 13.57
N GLY A 298 5.58 10.13 12.33
CA GLY A 298 6.26 11.29 11.75
C GLY A 298 5.99 12.57 12.55
N GLN A 299 4.73 12.89 12.81
CA GLN A 299 4.37 14.11 13.55
C GLN A 299 4.88 14.09 15.00
N ASN A 300 4.73 12.99 15.72
CA ASN A 300 5.16 12.90 17.13
C ASN A 300 6.70 12.80 17.26
N TYR A 301 7.38 12.18 16.29
CA TYR A 301 8.82 12.20 16.19
C TYR A 301 9.35 13.62 15.93
N GLY A 302 8.76 14.34 14.99
CA GLY A 302 9.10 15.73 14.72
C GLY A 302 8.90 16.66 15.91
N LYS A 303 7.85 16.41 16.72
CA LYS A 303 7.62 17.12 17.98
C LYS A 303 8.61 16.77 19.10
N GLY A 304 9.33 15.64 18.98
CA GLY A 304 10.20 15.14 20.05
C GLY A 304 9.46 14.41 21.18
N ASP A 305 8.19 14.01 21.00
CA ASP A 305 7.38 13.42 22.08
C ASP A 305 7.48 11.88 22.09
N TYR A 306 8.54 11.37 22.74
CA TYR A 306 8.76 9.93 22.88
C TYR A 306 7.61 9.20 23.60
N HIS A 307 7.09 9.77 24.71
CA HIS A 307 6.03 9.13 25.48
C HIS A 307 4.76 8.96 24.67
N ARG A 308 4.49 9.94 23.82
CA ARG A 308 3.32 9.90 22.93
C ARG A 308 3.50 8.87 21.81
N LEU A 309 4.71 8.72 21.25
CA LEU A 309 5.03 7.66 20.30
C LEU A 309 4.73 6.27 20.91
N GLU A 310 5.21 6.03 22.15
CA GLU A 310 4.98 4.75 22.83
C GLU A 310 3.49 4.49 23.12
N LYS A 311 2.77 5.49 23.63
CA LYS A 311 1.30 5.39 23.85
C LYS A 311 0.54 5.13 22.56
N GLY A 312 0.96 5.76 21.45
CA GLY A 312 0.36 5.54 20.13
C GLY A 312 0.54 4.11 19.65
N VAL A 313 1.76 3.55 19.77
CA VAL A 313 2.02 2.16 19.39
C VAL A 313 1.18 1.19 20.22
N ARG A 314 1.09 1.38 21.54
CA ARG A 314 0.24 0.54 22.41
C ARG A 314 -1.24 0.63 22.02
N SER A 315 -1.73 1.85 21.71
CA SER A 315 -3.11 2.05 21.26
C SER A 315 -3.38 1.37 19.91
N ALA A 316 -2.45 1.48 18.96
CA ALA A 316 -2.55 0.84 17.66
C ALA A 316 -2.54 -0.69 17.76
N LEU A 317 -1.67 -1.25 18.61
CA LEU A 317 -1.63 -2.70 18.87
C LEU A 317 -2.96 -3.19 19.45
N LEU A 318 -3.53 -2.48 20.44
CA LEU A 318 -4.83 -2.84 21.01
C LEU A 318 -5.94 -2.84 19.95
N ILE A 319 -6.05 -1.76 19.16
CA ILE A 319 -7.04 -1.66 18.08
C ILE A 319 -6.86 -2.80 17.07
N SER A 320 -5.61 -3.08 16.70
CA SER A 320 -5.30 -4.10 15.69
C SER A 320 -5.54 -5.53 16.18
N VAL A 321 -5.33 -5.81 17.46
CA VAL A 321 -5.70 -7.11 18.06
C VAL A 321 -7.21 -7.29 18.02
N ILE A 322 -7.98 -6.28 18.44
CA ILE A 322 -9.45 -6.31 18.39
C ILE A 322 -9.91 -6.50 16.94
N TYR A 323 -9.36 -5.72 16.00
CA TYR A 323 -9.69 -5.85 14.58
C TYR A 323 -9.38 -7.25 14.05
N SER A 324 -8.21 -7.81 14.37
CA SER A 324 -7.79 -9.14 13.93
C SER A 324 -8.71 -10.25 14.43
N LEU A 325 -9.14 -10.16 15.69
CA LEU A 325 -10.09 -11.11 16.27
C LEU A 325 -11.47 -10.99 15.61
N LEU A 326 -11.98 -9.77 15.44
CA LEU A 326 -13.26 -9.54 14.75
C LEU A 326 -13.21 -10.02 13.30
N ALA A 327 -12.12 -9.74 12.58
CA ALA A 327 -11.94 -10.17 11.21
C ALA A 327 -11.85 -11.70 11.11
N ALA A 328 -11.14 -12.37 12.02
CA ALA A 328 -11.05 -13.83 12.07
C ALA A 328 -12.44 -14.47 12.29
N VAL A 329 -13.23 -13.93 13.21
CA VAL A 329 -14.61 -14.38 13.47
C VAL A 329 -15.51 -14.10 12.24
N ALA A 330 -15.43 -12.91 11.66
CA ALA A 330 -16.23 -12.54 10.49
C ALA A 330 -15.94 -13.45 9.29
N VAL A 331 -14.67 -13.70 8.99
CA VAL A 331 -14.28 -14.60 7.91
C VAL A 331 -14.72 -16.04 8.23
N GLY A 332 -14.59 -16.49 9.47
CA GLY A 332 -15.05 -17.82 9.89
C GLY A 332 -16.55 -18.03 9.67
N LEU A 333 -17.37 -17.03 10.00
CA LEU A 333 -18.84 -17.09 9.89
C LEU A 333 -19.34 -16.84 8.45
N PHE A 334 -18.72 -15.90 7.74
CA PHE A 334 -19.24 -15.39 6.46
C PHE A 334 -18.42 -15.85 5.24
N LEU A 335 -17.52 -16.84 5.38
CA LEU A 335 -16.68 -17.29 4.27
C LEU A 335 -17.51 -17.75 3.06
N ARG A 336 -18.56 -18.55 3.27
CA ARG A 336 -19.39 -19.06 2.18
C ARG A 336 -20.09 -17.94 1.39
N PRO A 337 -20.83 -16.99 2.01
CA PRO A 337 -21.42 -15.87 1.29
C PRO A 337 -20.37 -14.93 0.67
N LEU A 338 -19.20 -14.76 1.30
CA LEU A 338 -18.13 -13.95 0.71
C LEU A 338 -17.54 -14.59 -0.56
N LEU A 339 -17.35 -15.90 -0.56
CA LEU A 339 -16.90 -16.62 -1.76
C LEU A 339 -17.93 -16.57 -2.87
N SER A 340 -19.23 -16.68 -2.55
CA SER A 340 -20.30 -16.64 -3.56
C SER A 340 -20.37 -15.31 -4.32
N LEU A 341 -19.78 -14.22 -3.81
CA LEU A 341 -19.66 -12.95 -4.52
C LEU A 341 -18.71 -13.01 -5.73
N PHE A 342 -17.79 -13.98 -5.75
CA PHE A 342 -16.77 -14.11 -6.79
C PHE A 342 -17.09 -15.16 -7.84
N PHE A 343 -18.15 -15.95 -7.65
CA PHE A 343 -18.53 -17.00 -8.58
C PHE A 343 -19.98 -16.81 -9.06
N SER A 344 -20.20 -16.87 -10.36
CA SER A 344 -21.54 -16.93 -10.96
C SER A 344 -22.11 -18.35 -10.89
N GLY A 345 -23.44 -18.48 -10.92
CA GLY A 345 -24.26 -19.62 -10.55
C GLY A 345 -23.93 -21.04 -11.05
N ASP A 346 -23.01 -21.22 -12.00
CA ASP A 346 -22.69 -22.53 -12.59
C ASP A 346 -21.50 -23.25 -11.89
N ILE A 347 -20.86 -22.61 -10.91
CA ILE A 347 -19.71 -23.20 -10.21
C ILE A 347 -20.15 -23.79 -8.87
N ASP A 348 -19.90 -25.08 -8.68
CA ASP A 348 -20.16 -25.75 -7.41
C ASP A 348 -19.22 -25.22 -6.30
N ILE A 349 -19.74 -24.25 -5.54
CA ILE A 349 -19.03 -23.67 -4.39
C ILE A 349 -18.67 -24.74 -3.33
N ALA A 350 -19.43 -25.86 -3.26
CA ALA A 350 -19.14 -26.92 -2.32
C ALA A 350 -17.81 -27.62 -2.63
N SER A 351 -17.44 -27.75 -3.91
CA SER A 351 -16.15 -28.32 -4.30
C SER A 351 -14.95 -27.43 -3.99
N LEU A 352 -15.15 -26.11 -3.98
CA LEU A 352 -14.10 -25.11 -3.67
C LEU A 352 -13.90 -24.89 -2.17
N MET A 353 -14.94 -25.16 -1.38
CA MET A 353 -14.99 -24.82 0.04
C MET A 353 -13.87 -25.46 0.88
N PRO A 354 -13.49 -26.75 0.71
CA PRO A 354 -12.39 -27.33 1.50
C PRO A 354 -11.06 -26.60 1.28
N TRP A 355 -10.73 -26.27 0.04
CA TRP A 355 -9.52 -25.55 -0.34
C TRP A 355 -9.49 -24.12 0.21
N ALA A 356 -10.59 -23.39 0.02
CA ALA A 356 -10.73 -22.03 0.51
C ALA A 356 -10.69 -21.95 2.04
N LYS A 357 -11.36 -22.88 2.74
CA LYS A 357 -11.33 -22.96 4.21
C LYS A 357 -9.91 -23.20 4.73
N THR A 358 -9.17 -24.13 4.12
CA THR A 358 -7.79 -24.43 4.52
C THR A 358 -6.94 -23.17 4.49
N TYR A 359 -6.97 -22.42 3.40
CA TYR A 359 -6.19 -21.18 3.29
C TYR A 359 -6.64 -20.11 4.28
N ILE A 360 -7.93 -19.77 4.26
CA ILE A 360 -8.47 -18.64 5.04
C ILE A 360 -8.36 -18.89 6.55
N TYR A 361 -8.68 -20.08 7.03
CA TYR A 361 -8.61 -20.37 8.47
C TYR A 361 -7.17 -20.40 8.96
N MET A 362 -6.25 -20.89 8.13
CA MET A 362 -4.83 -20.82 8.42
C MET A 362 -4.35 -19.37 8.53
N CYS A 363 -4.73 -18.50 7.59
CA CYS A 363 -4.43 -17.07 7.65
C CYS A 363 -5.05 -16.38 8.88
N ALA A 364 -6.32 -16.71 9.21
CA ALA A 364 -7.05 -16.07 10.29
C ALA A 364 -6.39 -16.23 11.66
N VAL A 365 -5.77 -17.38 11.92
CA VAL A 365 -5.01 -17.64 13.16
C VAL A 365 -3.81 -16.69 13.29
N PHE A 366 -3.25 -16.24 12.17
CA PHE A 366 -2.05 -15.40 12.14
C PHE A 366 -2.33 -13.91 11.80
N TYR A 367 -3.57 -13.43 11.91
CA TYR A 367 -3.90 -12.02 11.70
C TYR A 367 -3.24 -11.08 12.72
N ILE A 368 -3.02 -11.53 13.96
CA ILE A 368 -2.32 -10.72 14.96
C ILE A 368 -0.86 -10.50 14.55
N PRO A 369 -0.02 -11.50 14.25
CA PRO A 369 1.31 -11.29 13.68
C PRO A 369 1.29 -10.36 12.46
N LEU A 370 0.38 -10.58 11.50
CA LEU A 370 0.26 -9.73 10.31
C LEU A 370 0.01 -8.27 10.67
N SER A 371 -0.93 -8.00 11.58
CA SER A 371 -1.26 -6.64 12.00
C SER A 371 -0.09 -5.94 12.70
N THR A 372 0.71 -6.67 13.48
CA THR A 372 1.89 -6.10 14.17
C THR A 372 2.98 -5.68 13.19
N ILE A 373 3.14 -6.40 12.06
CA ILE A 373 4.06 -6.01 10.99
C ILE A 373 3.71 -4.61 10.48
N PHE A 374 2.44 -4.37 10.14
CA PHE A 374 2.01 -3.08 9.63
C PHE A 374 2.25 -1.95 10.62
N ILE A 375 2.04 -2.18 11.92
CA ILE A 375 2.27 -1.16 12.95
C ILE A 375 3.76 -0.87 13.10
N PHE A 376 4.60 -1.89 13.37
CA PHE A 376 6.02 -1.67 13.63
C PHE A 376 6.77 -1.16 12.40
N ARG A 377 6.45 -1.66 11.22
CA ARG A 377 7.02 -1.20 9.96
C ARG A 377 6.76 0.29 9.74
N ASN A 378 5.51 0.70 9.83
CA ASN A 378 5.11 2.05 9.50
C ASN A 378 5.47 3.07 10.59
N ILE A 379 5.43 2.72 11.87
CA ILE A 379 5.91 3.62 12.93
C ILE A 379 7.42 3.88 12.79
N MET A 380 8.23 2.86 12.47
CA MET A 380 9.65 3.03 12.21
C MET A 380 9.88 3.94 10.99
N GLN A 381 9.11 3.75 9.90
CA GLN A 381 9.17 4.62 8.73
C GLN A 381 8.84 6.07 9.11
N GLY A 382 7.78 6.31 9.87
CA GLY A 382 7.43 7.64 10.36
C GLY A 382 8.55 8.29 11.18
N CYS A 383 9.27 7.52 11.97
CA CYS A 383 10.43 7.98 12.76
C CYS A 383 11.74 8.10 11.94
N GLY A 384 11.72 7.90 10.62
CA GLY A 384 12.89 8.06 9.76
C GLY A 384 13.74 6.80 9.55
N TYR A 385 13.25 5.63 9.92
CA TYR A 385 13.91 4.34 9.73
C TYR A 385 13.21 3.54 8.65
N SER A 386 13.68 3.58 7.39
CA SER A 386 13.07 2.86 6.26
C SER A 386 13.77 1.55 5.93
N PHE A 387 15.07 1.45 6.21
CA PHE A 387 15.86 0.26 5.86
C PHE A 387 15.43 -0.98 6.66
N LEU A 388 15.25 -0.87 7.99
CA LEU A 388 14.81 -1.99 8.83
C LEU A 388 13.43 -2.52 8.41
N PRO A 389 12.40 -1.68 8.19
CA PRO A 389 11.13 -2.11 7.60
C PRO A 389 11.27 -2.87 6.27
N MET A 390 12.14 -2.41 5.37
CA MET A 390 12.40 -3.10 4.10
C MET A 390 13.02 -4.48 4.33
N MET A 391 13.98 -4.60 5.26
CA MET A 391 14.56 -5.91 5.64
C MET A 391 13.52 -6.86 6.22
N GLY A 392 12.51 -6.36 6.93
CA GLY A 392 11.35 -7.16 7.33
C GLY A 392 10.63 -7.80 6.14
N GLY A 393 10.50 -7.08 5.02
CA GLY A 393 9.99 -7.61 3.76
C GLY A 393 10.89 -8.70 3.16
N VAL A 394 12.21 -8.52 3.24
CA VAL A 394 13.18 -9.54 2.78
C VAL A 394 13.04 -10.83 3.61
N VAL A 395 12.93 -10.72 4.93
CA VAL A 395 12.66 -11.89 5.82
C VAL A 395 11.35 -12.57 5.44
N GLU A 396 10.30 -11.79 5.16
CA GLU A 396 9.00 -12.29 4.68
C GLU A 396 9.16 -13.09 3.38
N LEU A 397 9.90 -12.57 2.40
CA LEU A 397 10.17 -13.24 1.14
C LEU A 397 10.90 -14.58 1.34
N PHE A 398 11.98 -14.59 2.13
CA PHE A 398 12.75 -15.81 2.38
C PHE A 398 11.93 -16.87 3.13
N ALA A 399 11.17 -16.47 4.15
CA ALA A 399 10.30 -17.41 4.88
C ALA A 399 9.24 -18.02 3.96
N ARG A 400 8.62 -17.19 3.09
CA ARG A 400 7.65 -17.67 2.09
C ARG A 400 8.29 -18.60 1.07
N MET A 401 9.49 -18.28 0.57
CA MET A 401 10.23 -19.10 -0.39
C MET A 401 10.61 -20.45 0.18
N ILE A 402 11.17 -20.50 1.39
CA ILE A 402 11.54 -21.75 2.06
C ILE A 402 10.30 -22.65 2.27
N THR A 403 9.21 -22.06 2.78
CA THR A 403 7.96 -22.81 3.03
C THR A 403 7.35 -23.31 1.71
N ALA A 404 7.37 -22.50 0.64
CA ALA A 404 6.88 -22.90 -0.68
C ALA A 404 7.71 -24.06 -1.26
N LEU A 405 9.03 -24.02 -1.16
CA LEU A 405 9.90 -25.12 -1.61
C LEU A 405 9.63 -26.43 -0.86
N ILE A 406 9.42 -26.35 0.44
CA ILE A 406 9.04 -27.51 1.25
C ILE A 406 7.65 -28.03 0.85
N ALA A 407 6.68 -27.12 0.65
CA ALA A 407 5.33 -27.46 0.22
C ALA A 407 5.31 -28.16 -1.15
N MET A 408 6.11 -27.67 -2.10
CA MET A 408 6.27 -28.27 -3.44
C MET A 408 6.92 -29.66 -3.34
N LYS A 409 7.96 -29.80 -2.54
CA LYS A 409 8.66 -31.10 -2.36
C LYS A 409 7.77 -32.16 -1.72
N LEU A 410 6.95 -31.77 -0.74
CA LEU A 410 6.05 -32.69 -0.01
C LEU A 410 4.66 -32.79 -0.68
N VAL A 411 4.40 -32.04 -1.75
CA VAL A 411 3.11 -31.95 -2.44
C VAL A 411 1.96 -31.75 -1.44
N SER A 412 2.10 -30.79 -0.55
CA SER A 412 1.15 -30.53 0.55
C SER A 412 0.47 -29.16 0.40
N PHE A 413 -0.84 -29.16 0.08
CA PHE A 413 -1.62 -27.94 -0.03
C PHE A 413 -1.69 -27.14 1.29
N PRO A 414 -1.88 -27.75 2.47
CA PRO A 414 -1.82 -27.01 3.74
C PRO A 414 -0.47 -26.29 3.96
N LEU A 415 0.65 -26.90 3.56
CA LEU A 415 1.96 -26.23 3.64
C LEU A 415 2.09 -25.09 2.62
N ALA A 416 1.51 -25.23 1.42
CA ALA A 416 1.45 -24.13 0.46
C ALA A 416 0.61 -22.96 1.00
N CYS A 417 -0.50 -23.24 1.69
CA CYS A 417 -1.30 -22.23 2.39
C CYS A 417 -0.55 -21.61 3.59
N PHE A 418 0.36 -22.34 4.22
CA PHE A 418 1.15 -21.86 5.35
C PHE A 418 2.27 -20.89 4.94
N CYS A 419 2.54 -20.69 3.66
CA CYS A 419 3.54 -19.74 3.17
C CYS A 419 3.32 -18.32 3.70
N ASP A 420 2.09 -17.81 3.67
CA ASP A 420 1.73 -16.49 4.19
C ASP A 420 1.91 -16.41 5.72
N PRO A 421 1.32 -17.33 6.53
CA PRO A 421 1.56 -17.36 7.97
C PRO A 421 3.02 -17.43 8.39
N ALA A 422 3.82 -18.28 7.75
CA ALA A 422 5.25 -18.40 8.03
C ALA A 422 6.00 -17.10 7.76
N ALA A 423 5.69 -16.45 6.64
CA ALA A 423 6.23 -15.14 6.28
C ALA A 423 5.84 -14.07 7.30
N TRP A 424 4.57 -14.04 7.74
CA TRP A 424 4.09 -13.07 8.72
C TRP A 424 4.71 -13.27 10.10
N VAL A 425 4.88 -14.49 10.55
CA VAL A 425 5.56 -14.76 11.84
C VAL A 425 7.02 -14.32 11.77
N GLY A 426 7.75 -14.69 10.72
CA GLY A 426 9.13 -14.29 10.53
C GLY A 426 9.30 -12.76 10.49
N ALA A 427 8.47 -12.08 9.70
CA ALA A 427 8.48 -10.62 9.59
C ALA A 427 8.03 -9.93 10.88
N ALA A 428 7.03 -10.46 11.60
CA ALA A 428 6.57 -9.91 12.87
C ALA A 428 7.66 -9.97 13.95
N LEU A 429 8.36 -11.09 14.04
CA LEU A 429 9.50 -11.23 14.96
C LEU A 429 10.61 -10.26 14.59
N PHE A 430 11.03 -10.21 13.32
CA PHE A 430 12.08 -9.31 12.87
C PHE A 430 11.73 -7.83 13.11
N THR A 431 10.52 -7.40 12.70
CA THR A 431 10.09 -6.01 12.87
C THR A 431 9.85 -5.66 14.34
N GLY A 432 9.40 -6.62 15.15
CA GLY A 432 9.27 -6.46 16.60
C GLY A 432 10.61 -6.22 17.29
N PHE A 433 11.64 -7.05 17.02
CA PHE A 433 12.99 -6.84 17.53
C PHE A 433 13.61 -5.54 16.99
N SER A 434 13.40 -5.23 15.72
CA SER A 434 13.83 -3.98 15.12
C SER A 434 13.21 -2.77 15.83
N TRP A 435 11.90 -2.84 16.15
CA TRP A 435 11.21 -1.79 16.90
C TRP A 435 11.80 -1.62 18.31
N LEU A 436 12.10 -2.70 19.03
CA LEU A 436 12.73 -2.60 20.35
C LEU A 436 14.08 -1.88 20.29
N SER A 437 14.89 -2.17 19.26
CA SER A 437 16.16 -1.49 19.03
C SER A 437 15.97 0.00 18.69
N VAL A 438 15.04 0.31 17.76
CA VAL A 438 14.71 1.68 17.36
C VAL A 438 14.13 2.46 18.55
N LYS A 439 13.22 1.85 19.32
CA LYS A 439 12.64 2.44 20.53
C LYS A 439 13.72 2.88 21.54
N LYS A 440 14.76 2.04 21.76
CA LYS A 440 15.88 2.38 22.64
C LYS A 440 16.65 3.60 22.13
N LYS A 441 16.91 3.66 20.81
CA LYS A 441 17.58 4.82 20.18
C LYS A 441 16.73 6.09 20.28
N LEU A 442 15.42 5.98 20.01
CA LEU A 442 14.49 7.11 20.13
C LEU A 442 14.40 7.63 21.56
N ARG A 443 14.38 6.73 22.53
CA ARG A 443 14.40 7.12 23.95
C ARG A 443 15.64 7.93 24.29
N ALA A 444 16.82 7.46 23.88
CA ALA A 444 18.08 8.15 24.14
C ALA A 444 18.18 9.50 23.42
N SER A 445 17.61 9.63 22.21
CA SER A 445 17.68 10.88 21.44
C SER A 445 16.61 11.92 21.78
N LEU A 446 15.45 11.50 22.30
CA LEU A 446 14.30 12.37 22.53
C LEU A 446 14.06 12.68 24.02
N LEU A 447 14.61 11.89 24.94
CA LEU A 447 14.59 12.20 26.38
C LEU A 447 15.97 12.67 26.77
N PRO A 448 16.11 13.89 27.40
CA PRO A 448 17.37 14.31 27.99
C PRO A 448 17.80 13.30 29.04
N GLU A 449 19.09 12.99 29.11
CA GLU A 449 19.62 12.30 30.30
C GLU A 449 19.36 13.17 31.52
N ASP A 450 18.72 12.60 32.55
CA ASP A 450 18.59 13.24 33.84
C ASP A 450 20.00 13.53 34.41
N THR A 451 20.48 14.74 34.20
CA THR A 451 21.76 15.23 34.77
C THR A 451 21.67 15.49 36.28
N SER A 452 20.67 14.94 36.98
CA SER A 452 20.42 15.15 38.40
C SER A 452 21.14 14.18 39.34
N SER A 453 21.98 13.24 38.83
CA SER A 453 22.70 12.29 39.73
C SER A 453 24.19 12.63 40.05
N SER A 454 24.67 13.81 39.66
CA SER A 454 26.08 14.19 39.90
C SER A 454 26.29 15.38 40.84
N SER A 455 25.24 15.87 41.54
CA SER A 455 25.40 17.02 42.49
C SER A 455 25.27 16.68 43.98
N GLU A 456 25.13 15.38 44.35
CA GLU A 456 25.13 14.98 45.77
C GLU A 456 26.34 14.11 46.15
N ALA A 457 27.51 14.41 45.61
CA ALA A 457 28.75 13.81 46.08
C ALA A 457 29.87 14.89 46.10
N LYS A 458 29.71 15.91 46.92
CA LYS A 458 30.83 16.71 47.49
C LYS A 458 30.49 17.17 48.88
#